data_18e26da84f985cc25979b342745a75ba
#
_entry.id   18e26da84f985cc25979b342745a75ba
#
_cell.length_a   1.000
_cell.length_b   1.000
_cell.length_c   1.000
_cell.angle_alpha   90.00
_cell.angle_beta   90.00
_cell.angle_gamma   90.00
#
_symmetry.space_group_name_H-M   'P 1'
#
loop_
_entity.id
_entity.type
_entity.pdbx_description
1 polymer ?
#
loop_
_entity_poly.entity_id
_entity_poly.type
_entity_poly.pdbx_seq_one_letter_code
_entity_poly.pdbx_strand_id
1 'polypeptide(L)'
;MELILKEDVVNLGYKNDIVTVKSGYGRNYLIPTGKAVIASPAAKKMLAEELKQRAHKLEKIKKDAEAVAESLKDVSLKIATKVSATGVIYGSVGNIQIAEELAKLGHNIDRKIIVVKDVVKEVGNYKAIVKLHKEVSVEIPFEVVAEEA
;
A
#
# COMPACT_ATOMS: atom_id res chain seq x y z
N MET A 1 -0.27 -7.19 -36.07
CA MET A 1 -1.19 -7.96 -35.23
C MET A 1 -1.35 -7.23 -33.91
N GLU A 2 -2.54 -6.86 -33.54
CA GLU A 2 -2.83 -6.22 -32.25
C GLU A 2 -3.15 -7.27 -31.20
N LEU A 3 -2.54 -7.13 -30.04
CA LEU A 3 -2.71 -8.00 -28.89
C LEU A 3 -2.95 -7.20 -27.63
N ILE A 4 -3.70 -7.78 -26.70
CA ILE A 4 -3.89 -7.25 -25.34
C ILE A 4 -3.00 -8.04 -24.41
N LEU A 5 -2.13 -7.37 -23.67
CA LEU A 5 -1.25 -7.99 -22.69
C LEU A 5 -2.00 -8.39 -21.43
N LYS A 6 -1.81 -9.62 -20.97
CA LYS A 6 -2.35 -10.12 -19.70
C LYS A 6 -1.40 -9.91 -18.51
N GLU A 7 -0.14 -9.71 -18.79
CA GLU A 7 0.92 -9.44 -17.81
C GLU A 7 1.93 -8.46 -18.37
N ASP A 8 2.77 -7.92 -17.51
CA ASP A 8 3.81 -7.00 -17.92
C ASP A 8 4.88 -7.74 -18.74
N VAL A 9 5.16 -7.26 -19.94
CA VAL A 9 6.19 -7.80 -20.81
C VAL A 9 7.29 -6.77 -21.03
N VAL A 10 8.50 -7.13 -20.70
CA VAL A 10 9.67 -6.26 -20.86
C VAL A 10 9.85 -5.85 -22.33
N ASN A 11 10.10 -4.58 -22.58
CA ASN A 11 10.24 -3.96 -23.90
C ASN A 11 8.98 -3.97 -24.79
N LEU A 12 7.83 -4.34 -24.26
CA LEU A 12 6.59 -4.38 -25.03
C LEU A 12 5.50 -3.50 -24.43
N GLY A 13 5.17 -3.68 -23.17
CA GLY A 13 4.15 -2.91 -22.48
C GLY A 13 3.74 -3.52 -21.15
N TYR A 14 2.75 -2.90 -20.52
CA TYR A 14 2.20 -3.32 -19.23
C TYR A 14 0.92 -4.13 -19.42
N LYS A 15 0.50 -4.76 -18.33
CA LYS A 15 -0.77 -5.48 -18.27
C LYS A 15 -1.95 -4.61 -18.74
N ASN A 16 -2.79 -5.16 -19.58
CA ASN A 16 -3.95 -4.52 -20.20
C ASN A 16 -3.63 -3.49 -21.31
N ASP A 17 -2.37 -3.38 -21.71
CA ASP A 17 -2.01 -2.54 -22.86
C ASP A 17 -2.34 -3.27 -24.18
N ILE A 18 -2.77 -2.47 -25.16
CA ILE A 18 -2.95 -2.94 -26.53
C ILE A 18 -1.67 -2.64 -27.29
N VAL A 19 -1.01 -3.68 -27.78
CA VAL A 19 0.27 -3.57 -28.47
C VAL A 19 0.19 -4.15 -29.87
N THR A 20 0.94 -3.59 -30.79
CA THR A 20 1.08 -4.11 -32.15
C THR A 20 2.40 -4.83 -32.27
N VAL A 21 2.36 -6.10 -32.64
CA VAL A 21 3.53 -6.96 -32.81
C VAL A 21 3.50 -7.68 -34.14
N LYS A 22 4.62 -8.22 -34.55
CA LYS A 22 4.68 -9.10 -35.72
C LYS A 22 3.86 -10.37 -35.46
N SER A 23 3.15 -10.85 -36.48
CA SER A 23 2.26 -12.02 -36.32
C SER A 23 2.99 -13.27 -35.83
N GLY A 24 4.21 -13.50 -36.22
CA GLY A 24 5.04 -14.63 -35.75
C GLY A 24 5.33 -14.54 -34.25
N TYR A 25 5.74 -13.39 -33.77
CA TYR A 25 6.02 -13.18 -32.35
C TYR A 25 4.77 -13.36 -31.46
N GLY A 26 3.65 -12.78 -31.87
CA GLY A 26 2.40 -12.93 -31.16
C GLY A 26 1.89 -14.38 -31.14
N ARG A 27 1.83 -15.04 -32.28
CA ARG A 27 1.30 -16.41 -32.41
C ARG A 27 2.21 -17.49 -31.81
N ASN A 28 3.52 -17.31 -31.90
CA ASN A 28 4.48 -18.35 -31.49
C ASN A 28 4.93 -18.19 -30.03
N TYR A 29 4.87 -17.00 -29.45
CA TYR A 29 5.37 -16.72 -28.12
C TYR A 29 4.30 -16.16 -27.18
N LEU A 30 3.72 -15.00 -27.49
CA LEU A 30 2.83 -14.29 -26.56
C LEU A 30 1.53 -15.05 -26.28
N ILE A 31 0.90 -15.59 -27.31
CA ILE A 31 -0.37 -16.32 -27.15
C ILE A 31 -0.16 -17.72 -26.53
N PRO A 32 0.79 -18.55 -26.97
CA PRO A 32 1.02 -19.87 -26.36
C PRO A 32 1.46 -19.81 -24.91
N THR A 33 2.24 -18.79 -24.53
CA THR A 33 2.67 -18.60 -23.14
C THR A 33 1.61 -17.97 -22.23
N GLY A 34 0.45 -17.58 -22.81
CA GLY A 34 -0.63 -16.94 -22.08
C GLY A 34 -0.39 -15.47 -21.67
N LYS A 35 0.65 -14.85 -22.21
CA LYS A 35 1.02 -13.46 -21.90
C LYS A 35 0.16 -12.42 -22.61
N ALA A 36 -0.48 -12.79 -23.71
CA ALA A 36 -1.34 -11.90 -24.47
C ALA A 36 -2.50 -12.66 -25.11
N VAL A 37 -3.54 -11.93 -25.47
CA VAL A 37 -4.68 -12.41 -26.25
C VAL A 37 -4.90 -11.54 -27.46
N ILE A 38 -5.58 -12.08 -28.47
CA ILE A 38 -5.91 -11.32 -29.68
C ILE A 38 -6.84 -10.17 -29.32
N ALA A 39 -6.47 -8.96 -29.77
CA ALA A 39 -7.28 -7.75 -29.57
C ALA A 39 -8.48 -7.73 -30.53
N SER A 40 -9.46 -8.62 -30.30
CA SER A 40 -10.73 -8.61 -31.01
C SER A 40 -11.64 -7.48 -30.50
N PRO A 41 -12.66 -7.05 -31.28
CA PRO A 41 -13.61 -6.04 -30.79
C PRO A 41 -14.29 -6.45 -29.47
N ALA A 42 -14.62 -7.73 -29.31
CA ALA A 42 -15.19 -8.27 -28.07
C ALA A 42 -14.18 -8.20 -26.90
N ALA A 43 -12.92 -8.56 -27.13
CA ALA A 43 -11.87 -8.48 -26.12
C ALA A 43 -11.59 -7.03 -25.70
N LYS A 44 -11.62 -6.08 -26.62
CA LYS A 44 -11.48 -4.65 -26.32
C LYS A 44 -12.64 -4.13 -25.47
N LYS A 45 -13.88 -4.55 -25.72
CA LYS A 45 -15.04 -4.21 -24.88
C LYS A 45 -14.91 -4.77 -23.46
N MET A 46 -14.54 -6.04 -23.34
CA MET A 46 -14.31 -6.67 -22.03
C MET A 46 -13.21 -5.94 -21.25
N LEU A 47 -12.12 -5.57 -21.90
CA LEU A 47 -11.05 -4.78 -21.29
C LEU A 47 -11.54 -3.42 -20.81
N ALA A 48 -12.31 -2.72 -21.61
CA ALA A 48 -12.88 -1.43 -21.22
C ALA A 48 -13.81 -1.54 -20.00
N GLU A 49 -14.63 -2.59 -19.93
CA GLU A 49 -15.49 -2.86 -18.77
C GLU A 49 -14.67 -3.22 -17.52
N GLU A 50 -13.65 -4.06 -17.65
CA GLU A 50 -12.74 -4.38 -16.54
C GLU A 50 -12.04 -3.14 -16.01
N LEU A 51 -11.56 -2.26 -16.88
CA LEU A 51 -10.92 -1.02 -16.48
C LEU A 51 -11.89 -0.08 -15.75
N LYS A 52 -13.14 0.02 -16.21
CA LYS A 52 -14.18 0.79 -15.51
C LYS A 52 -14.48 0.23 -14.12
N GLN A 53 -14.62 -1.09 -14.01
CA GLN A 53 -14.84 -1.74 -12.71
C GLN A 53 -13.65 -1.56 -11.76
N ARG A 54 -12.44 -1.67 -12.27
CA ARG A 54 -11.22 -1.42 -11.48
C ARG A 54 -11.11 0.01 -11.03
N ALA A 55 -11.38 0.97 -11.90
CA ALA A 55 -11.40 2.38 -11.55
C ALA A 55 -12.41 2.65 -10.43
N HIS A 56 -13.61 2.09 -10.51
CA HIS A 56 -14.63 2.22 -9.48
C HIS A 56 -14.20 1.59 -8.15
N LYS A 57 -13.58 0.40 -8.18
CA LYS A 57 -13.03 -0.25 -6.98
C LYS A 57 -11.89 0.56 -6.38
N LEU A 58 -11.00 1.09 -7.20
CA LEU A 58 -9.90 1.94 -6.76
C LEU A 58 -10.40 3.24 -6.13
N GLU A 59 -11.44 3.86 -6.69
CA GLU A 59 -12.07 5.03 -6.09
C GLU A 59 -12.70 4.73 -4.74
N LYS A 60 -13.39 3.58 -4.60
CA LYS A 60 -13.92 3.14 -3.29
C LYS A 60 -12.80 2.93 -2.28
N ILE A 61 -11.77 2.18 -2.65
CA ILE A 61 -10.60 1.94 -1.76
C ILE A 61 -9.96 3.26 -1.38
N LYS A 62 -9.83 4.20 -2.31
CA LYS A 62 -9.28 5.53 -2.04
C LYS A 62 -10.15 6.31 -1.07
N LYS A 63 -11.47 6.34 -1.28
CA LYS A 63 -12.43 7.02 -0.37
C LYS A 63 -12.41 6.41 1.03
N ASP A 64 -12.38 5.08 1.12
CA ASP A 64 -12.28 4.37 2.41
C ASP A 64 -10.93 4.70 3.10
N ALA A 65 -9.85 4.74 2.34
CA ALA A 65 -8.54 5.13 2.85
C ALA A 65 -8.51 6.60 3.32
N GLU A 66 -9.13 7.51 2.59
CA GLU A 66 -9.25 8.92 2.97
C GLU A 66 -10.08 9.08 4.25
N ALA A 67 -11.19 8.36 4.39
CA ALA A 67 -12.02 8.37 5.61
C ALA A 67 -11.24 7.88 6.84
N VAL A 68 -10.49 6.79 6.69
CA VAL A 68 -9.60 6.30 7.76
C VAL A 68 -8.49 7.30 8.04
N ALA A 69 -7.92 7.91 7.02
CA ALA A 69 -6.89 8.93 7.15
C ALA A 69 -7.38 10.14 7.96
N GLU A 70 -8.59 10.62 7.69
CA GLU A 70 -9.19 11.71 8.45
C GLU A 70 -9.41 11.34 9.91
N SER A 71 -9.88 10.13 10.19
CA SER A 71 -10.05 9.66 11.56
C SER A 71 -8.72 9.52 12.32
N LEU A 72 -7.63 9.21 11.61
CA LEU A 72 -6.30 9.08 12.20
C LEU A 72 -5.57 10.42 12.41
N LYS A 73 -5.94 11.47 11.70
CA LYS A 73 -5.32 12.80 11.87
C LYS A 73 -5.49 13.38 13.27
N ASP A 74 -6.62 13.09 13.91
CA ASP A 74 -6.96 13.58 15.23
C ASP A 74 -6.48 12.66 16.37
N VAL A 75 -5.82 11.55 16.03
CA VAL A 75 -5.35 10.56 16.97
C VAL A 75 -3.91 10.86 17.37
N SER A 76 -3.67 10.98 18.66
CA SER A 76 -2.33 10.98 19.25
C SER A 76 -2.12 9.67 20.01
N LEU A 77 -1.00 9.00 19.74
CA LEU A 77 -0.65 7.75 20.39
C LEU A 77 0.29 7.99 21.55
N LYS A 78 0.10 7.23 22.62
CA LYS A 78 1.06 7.16 23.73
C LYS A 78 1.53 5.71 23.85
N ILE A 79 2.83 5.51 23.66
CA ILE A 79 3.45 4.19 23.72
C ILE A 79 4.28 4.12 24.99
N ALA A 80 3.89 3.24 25.91
CA ALA A 80 4.67 2.97 27.11
C ALA A 80 5.73 1.91 26.82
N THR A 81 6.98 2.23 27.10
CA THR A 81 8.12 1.34 26.92
C THR A 81 9.02 1.34 28.15
N LYS A 82 9.68 0.23 28.38
CA LYS A 82 10.70 0.13 29.42
C LYS A 82 11.95 0.91 29.02
N VAL A 83 12.34 1.85 29.86
CA VAL A 83 13.51 2.68 29.65
C VAL A 83 14.56 2.44 30.73
N SER A 84 15.84 2.69 30.39
CA SER A 84 16.91 2.69 31.35
C SER A 84 16.88 3.96 32.23
N ALA A 85 17.67 3.99 33.28
CA ALA A 85 17.83 5.16 34.14
C ALA A 85 18.30 6.42 33.38
N THR A 86 18.91 6.25 32.22
CA THR A 86 19.35 7.33 31.33
C THR A 86 18.34 7.80 30.31
N GLY A 87 17.12 7.24 30.30
CA GLY A 87 16.07 7.57 29.34
C GLY A 87 16.13 6.84 28.00
N VAL A 88 17.06 5.91 27.86
CA VAL A 88 17.21 5.08 26.66
C VAL A 88 16.28 3.88 26.74
N ILE A 89 15.54 3.61 25.65
CA ILE A 89 14.58 2.51 25.57
C ILE A 89 15.32 1.16 25.49
N TYR A 90 14.87 0.20 26.28
CA TYR A 90 15.30 -1.21 26.11
C TYR A 90 14.64 -1.80 24.88
N GLY A 91 15.32 -1.74 23.76
CA GLY A 91 14.81 -2.15 22.46
C GLY A 91 14.50 -0.96 21.55
N SER A 92 13.57 -1.12 20.65
CA SER A 92 13.11 -0.08 19.72
C SER A 92 11.60 -0.09 19.62
N VAL A 93 10.99 1.10 19.54
CA VAL A 93 9.59 1.23 19.19
C VAL A 93 9.45 1.09 17.68
N GLY A 94 8.80 0.04 17.26
CA GLY A 94 8.58 -0.27 15.86
C GLY A 94 7.12 -0.16 15.44
N ASN A 95 6.88 -0.46 14.17
CA ASN A 95 5.55 -0.47 13.57
C ASN A 95 4.57 -1.44 14.28
N ILE A 96 5.07 -2.50 14.89
CA ILE A 96 4.25 -3.48 15.62
C ILE A 96 3.55 -2.81 16.81
N GLN A 97 4.28 -2.07 17.62
CA GLN A 97 3.76 -1.40 18.81
C GLN A 97 2.77 -0.29 18.42
N ILE A 98 3.05 0.43 17.35
CA ILE A 98 2.12 1.45 16.82
C ILE A 98 0.83 0.79 16.33
N ALA A 99 0.92 -0.34 15.63
CA ALA A 99 -0.25 -1.09 15.18
C ALA A 99 -1.10 -1.60 16.36
N GLU A 100 -0.47 -2.09 17.42
CA GLU A 100 -1.15 -2.54 18.64
C GLU A 100 -1.90 -1.41 19.34
N GLU A 101 -1.28 -0.24 19.49
CA GLU A 101 -1.93 0.93 20.09
C GLU A 101 -3.09 1.44 19.23
N LEU A 102 -2.93 1.46 17.91
CA LEU A 102 -4.02 1.80 17.00
C LEU A 102 -5.18 0.80 17.09
N ALA A 103 -4.89 -0.48 17.23
CA ALA A 103 -5.90 -1.52 17.43
C ALA A 103 -6.68 -1.34 18.76
N LYS A 104 -6.01 -0.91 19.82
CA LYS A 104 -6.66 -0.57 21.10
C LYS A 104 -7.63 0.60 20.96
N LEU A 105 -7.33 1.55 20.09
CA LEU A 105 -8.20 2.69 19.78
C LEU A 105 -9.34 2.35 18.80
N GLY A 106 -9.40 1.11 18.30
CA GLY A 106 -10.41 0.65 17.37
C GLY A 106 -10.02 0.73 15.88
N HIS A 107 -8.78 1.10 15.59
CA HIS A 107 -8.26 1.17 14.23
C HIS A 107 -7.42 -0.08 13.92
N ASN A 108 -7.98 -1.02 13.17
CA ASN A 108 -7.27 -2.22 12.76
C ASN A 108 -6.40 -1.92 11.52
N ILE A 109 -5.15 -1.59 11.75
CA ILE A 109 -4.20 -1.21 10.70
C ILE A 109 -3.05 -2.23 10.66
N ASP A 110 -2.72 -2.70 9.45
CA ASP A 110 -1.62 -3.63 9.27
C ASP A 110 -0.27 -2.93 9.54
N ARG A 111 0.57 -3.57 10.34
CA ARG A 111 1.94 -3.12 10.64
C ARG A 111 2.79 -2.86 9.40
N LYS A 112 2.51 -3.56 8.29
CA LYS A 112 3.25 -3.43 7.03
C LYS A 112 3.09 -2.08 6.36
N ILE A 113 1.98 -1.41 6.59
CA ILE A 113 1.69 -0.09 6.02
C ILE A 113 2.16 1.06 6.91
N ILE A 114 2.63 0.77 8.11
CA ILE A 114 3.16 1.76 9.04
C ILE A 114 4.66 1.89 8.84
N VAL A 115 5.11 3.09 8.57
CA VAL A 115 6.54 3.43 8.40
C VAL A 115 6.95 4.45 9.45
N VAL A 116 7.97 4.12 10.22
CA VAL A 116 8.60 5.04 11.17
C VAL A 116 9.87 5.58 10.54
N LYS A 117 9.93 6.88 10.32
CA LYS A 117 11.11 7.54 9.72
C LYS A 117 12.30 7.54 10.63
N ASP A 118 12.07 7.74 11.92
CA ASP A 118 13.12 7.90 12.92
C ASP A 118 13.27 6.63 13.76
N VAL A 119 14.49 6.30 14.08
CA VAL A 119 14.78 5.22 15.02
C VAL A 119 14.47 5.69 16.43
N VAL A 120 13.43 5.14 17.03
CA VAL A 120 13.00 5.50 18.39
C VAL A 120 13.84 4.75 19.41
N LYS A 121 14.77 5.46 20.03
CA LYS A 121 15.66 4.91 21.09
C LYS A 121 15.51 5.62 22.43
N GLU A 122 14.89 6.77 22.45
CA GLU A 122 14.72 7.61 23.62
C GLU A 122 13.26 8.02 23.79
N VAL A 123 12.90 8.42 25.00
CA VAL A 123 11.57 8.96 25.30
C VAL A 123 11.41 10.32 24.59
N GLY A 124 10.28 10.53 23.94
CA GLY A 124 10.01 11.79 23.26
C GLY A 124 8.84 11.70 22.27
N ASN A 125 8.63 12.78 21.56
CA ASN A 125 7.60 12.88 20.54
C ASN A 125 8.17 12.54 19.16
N TYR A 126 7.50 11.64 18.47
CA TYR A 126 7.88 11.17 17.16
C TYR A 126 6.66 11.17 16.23
N LYS A 127 6.91 10.96 14.95
CA LYS A 127 5.87 10.84 13.94
C LYS A 127 5.99 9.53 13.19
N ALA A 128 4.89 8.85 13.01
CA ALA A 128 4.78 7.67 12.16
C ALA A 128 3.96 7.99 10.92
N ILE A 129 4.34 7.39 9.80
CA ILE A 129 3.61 7.53 8.54
C ILE A 129 2.83 6.25 8.30
N VAL A 130 1.53 6.37 8.15
CA VAL A 130 0.64 5.28 7.76
C VAL A 130 0.30 5.42 6.28
N LYS A 131 0.77 4.50 5.47
CA LYS A 131 0.49 4.48 4.03
C LYS A 131 -0.75 3.62 3.77
N LEU A 132 -1.91 4.23 3.79
CA LEU A 132 -3.18 3.56 3.54
C LEU A 132 -3.40 3.22 2.06
N HIS A 133 -2.92 4.08 1.18
CA HIS A 133 -2.99 3.92 -0.27
C HIS A 133 -1.74 4.53 -0.91
N LYS A 134 -1.50 4.22 -2.19
CA LYS A 134 -0.36 4.81 -2.94
C LYS A 134 -0.35 6.35 -2.91
N GLU A 135 -1.53 6.95 -2.90
CA GLU A 135 -1.72 8.40 -2.89
C GLU A 135 -2.16 8.95 -1.53
N VAL A 136 -2.52 8.07 -0.57
CA VAL A 136 -3.01 8.47 0.75
C VAL A 136 -2.04 7.99 1.82
N SER A 137 -1.38 8.96 2.46
CA SER A 137 -0.52 8.72 3.62
C SER A 137 -0.86 9.73 4.72
N VAL A 138 -0.80 9.28 5.96
CA VAL A 138 -1.10 10.09 7.14
C VAL A 138 0.07 10.06 8.10
N GLU A 139 0.47 11.22 8.58
CA GLU A 139 1.42 11.34 9.69
C GLU A 139 0.65 11.35 11.02
N ILE A 140 0.96 10.39 11.87
CA ILE A 140 0.39 10.30 13.21
C ILE A 140 1.46 10.66 14.23
N PRO A 141 1.25 11.68 15.05
CA PRO A 141 2.15 11.96 16.15
C PRO A 141 2.00 10.90 17.24
N PHE A 142 3.10 10.39 17.73
CA PHE A 142 3.11 9.50 18.88
C PHE A 142 4.16 9.93 19.89
N GLU A 143 3.81 9.76 21.15
CA GLU A 143 4.68 10.04 22.29
C GLU A 143 5.14 8.72 22.89
N VAL A 144 6.43 8.62 23.10
CA VAL A 144 7.01 7.50 23.82
C VAL A 144 7.23 7.92 25.25
N VAL A 145 6.61 7.21 26.17
CA VAL A 145 6.69 7.44 27.60
C VAL A 145 7.38 6.27 28.28
N ALA A 146 8.05 6.58 29.40
CA ALA A 146 8.64 5.54 30.24
C ALA A 146 7.55 4.74 30.92
N GLU A 147 7.61 3.41 30.80
CA GLU A 147 6.80 2.52 31.63
C GLU A 147 7.49 2.37 32.99
N GLU A 148 6.87 2.90 34.03
CA GLU A 148 7.31 2.63 35.38
C GLU A 148 6.99 1.17 35.73
N ALA A 149 8.03 0.49 36.15
CA ALA A 149 7.91 -0.91 36.55
C ALA A 149 7.10 -1.07 37.84
#